data_41054d55abd7dd410ee9330f0247f68c
#
_entry.id   41054d55abd7dd410ee9330f0247f68c
#
_cell.length_a   1.000
_cell.length_b   1.000
_cell.length_c   1.000
_cell.angle_alpha   90.00
_cell.angle_beta   90.00
_cell.angle_gamma   90.00
#
_symmetry.space_group_name_H-M   'P 1'
#
loop_
_entity.id
_entity.type
_entity.pdbx_description
1 polymer ?
#
loop_
_entity_poly.entity_id
_entity_poly.type
_entity_poly.pdbx_seq_one_letter_code
_entity_poly.pdbx_strand_id
1 'polypeptide(L)' 'MAGLSFNVLRTGKKYRLINFGEKHEFVIESVLANDDFKVKDLLTLERYKLKDLLSYGQGKDFLLEDL' A
#
# COMPACT_ATOMS: atom_id res chain seq x y z
N MET A 1 2.55 5.65 17.31
CA MET A 1 2.72 5.88 16.41
C MET A 1 2.25 5.81 15.21
N ALA A 2 2.45 6.27 14.38
CA ALA A 2 1.86 6.44 13.22
C ALA A 2 2.45 5.77 12.07
N GLY A 3 1.73 5.38 11.15
CA GLY A 3 2.21 4.89 9.90
C GLY A 3 2.59 6.05 8.99
N LEU A 4 2.97 5.71 7.78
CA LEU A 4 3.28 6.67 6.75
C LEU A 4 2.00 7.21 6.12
N SER A 5 2.05 8.42 5.58
CA SER A 5 0.98 8.90 4.75
C SER A 5 1.28 8.54 3.29
N PHE A 6 0.23 8.52 2.46
CA PHE A 6 0.41 8.09 1.08
C PHE A 6 1.30 9.02 0.27
N ASN A 7 1.40 10.29 0.63
CA ASN A 7 2.19 11.23 -0.15
C ASN A 7 3.70 11.08 0.05
N VAL A 8 4.15 10.19 0.94
CA VAL A 8 5.59 9.91 1.09
C VAL A 8 6.03 8.64 0.39
N LEU A 9 5.12 7.94 -0.27
CA LEU A 9 5.47 6.71 -0.96
C LEU A 9 6.30 7.01 -2.20
N ARG A 10 7.30 6.15 -2.46
CA ARG A 10 8.25 6.36 -3.54
C ARG A 10 8.31 5.14 -4.46
N THR A 11 8.42 5.40 -5.75
CA THR A 11 8.59 4.33 -6.74
C THR A 11 9.86 3.54 -6.44
N GLY A 12 9.74 2.21 -6.54
CA GLY A 12 10.86 1.31 -6.30
C GLY A 12 11.05 0.91 -4.86
N LYS A 13 10.35 1.53 -3.92
CA LYS A 13 10.47 1.19 -2.51
C LYS A 13 9.38 0.19 -2.12
N LYS A 14 9.66 -0.55 -1.06
CA LYS A 14 8.78 -1.60 -0.55
C LYS A 14 8.11 -1.14 0.73
N TYR A 15 6.84 -1.50 0.88
CA TYR A 15 6.04 -1.08 2.02
C TYR A 15 5.18 -2.23 2.51
N ARG A 16 4.68 -2.10 3.73
CA ARG A 16 3.71 -3.03 4.32
C ARG A 16 2.46 -2.23 4.69
N LEU A 17 1.29 -2.76 4.32
CA LEU A 17 0.01 -2.17 4.69
C LEU A 17 -0.78 -3.21 5.47
N ILE A 18 -1.28 -2.81 6.64
CA ILE A 18 -2.14 -3.64 7.48
C ILE A 18 -3.50 -2.97 7.51
N ASN A 19 -4.55 -3.74 7.21
CA ASN A 19 -5.91 -3.21 7.19
C ASN A 19 -6.90 -4.36 7.35
N PHE A 20 -7.87 -4.19 8.24
CA PHE A 20 -8.90 -5.20 8.50
C PHE A 20 -8.29 -6.57 8.79
N GLY A 21 -7.21 -6.62 9.56
CA GLY A 21 -6.56 -7.86 9.94
C GLY A 21 -5.70 -8.50 8.86
N GLU A 22 -5.63 -7.90 7.69
CA GLU A 22 -4.82 -8.42 6.59
C GLU A 22 -3.54 -7.63 6.43
N LYS A 23 -2.48 -8.32 6.06
CA LYS A 23 -1.17 -7.71 5.84
C LYS A 23 -0.79 -7.88 4.38
N HIS A 24 -0.42 -6.78 3.75
CA HIS A 24 0.02 -6.77 2.36
C HIS A 24 1.40 -6.14 2.28
N GLU A 25 2.32 -6.80 1.58
CA GLU A 25 3.67 -6.29 1.35
C GLU A 25 3.85 -6.15 -0.15
N PHE A 26 4.30 -4.97 -0.57
CA PHE A 26 4.35 -4.65 -2.00
C PHE A 26 5.46 -3.65 -2.29
N VAL A 27 5.76 -3.53 -3.59
CA VAL A 27 6.68 -2.50 -4.10
C VAL A 27 5.88 -1.55 -4.97
N ILE A 28 6.19 -0.25 -4.86
CA ILE A 28 5.55 0.77 -5.69
C ILE A 28 6.18 0.71 -7.08
N GLU A 29 5.37 0.44 -8.11
CA GLU A 29 5.88 0.40 -9.48
C GLU A 29 5.72 1.73 -10.19
N SER A 30 4.60 2.42 -9.96
CA SER A 30 4.39 3.72 -10.57
C SER A 30 3.36 4.51 -9.79
N VAL A 31 3.38 5.83 -9.99
CA VAL A 31 2.40 6.73 -9.41
C VAL A 31 1.32 6.97 -10.46
N LEU A 32 0.08 6.78 -10.06
CA LEU A 32 -1.08 6.96 -10.93
C LEU A 32 -1.79 8.26 -10.60
N ALA A 33 -2.77 8.63 -11.42
CA ALA A 33 -3.58 9.82 -11.18
C ALA A 33 -4.40 9.64 -9.90
N ASN A 34 -4.86 10.77 -9.33
CA ASN A 34 -5.74 10.79 -8.15
C ASN A 34 -5.09 10.16 -6.91
N ASP A 35 -3.79 10.38 -6.75
CA ASP A 35 -3.04 9.91 -5.58
C ASP A 35 -3.09 8.40 -5.40
N ASP A 36 -3.23 7.67 -6.49
CA ASP A 36 -3.20 6.22 -6.48
C ASP A 36 -1.81 5.73 -6.92
N PHE A 37 -1.54 4.46 -6.68
CA PHE A 37 -0.25 3.86 -7.00
C PHE A 37 -0.46 2.49 -7.58
N LYS A 38 0.36 2.16 -8.59
CA LYS A 38 0.41 0.79 -9.09
C LYS A 38 1.45 0.04 -8.29
N VAL A 39 1.05 -1.08 -7.70
CA VAL A 39 1.92 -1.84 -6.81
C VAL A 39 2.02 -3.29 -7.30
N LYS A 40 3.11 -3.94 -6.90
CA LYS A 40 3.32 -5.35 -7.15
C LYS A 40 3.47 -6.05 -5.82
N ASP A 41 2.62 -7.04 -5.57
CA ASP A 41 2.66 -7.82 -4.34
C ASP A 41 3.95 -8.62 -4.28
N LEU A 42 4.64 -8.57 -3.13
CA LEU A 42 5.93 -9.25 -3.00
C LEU A 42 5.78 -10.76 -2.82
N LEU A 43 4.61 -11.22 -2.41
CA LEU A 43 4.38 -12.64 -2.19
C LEU A 43 3.80 -13.32 -3.43
N THR A 44 2.73 -12.75 -4.00
CA THR A 44 2.02 -13.35 -5.12
C THR A 44 2.54 -12.89 -6.47
N LEU A 45 3.29 -11.77 -6.48
CA LEU A 45 3.80 -11.12 -7.69
C LEU A 45 2.71 -10.55 -8.59
N GLU A 46 1.50 -10.46 -8.07
CA GLU A 46 0.39 -9.83 -8.78
C GLU A 46 0.47 -8.32 -8.68
N ARG A 47 -0.09 -7.64 -9.66
CA ARG A 47 -0.13 -6.19 -9.69
C ARG A 47 -1.54 -5.70 -9.47
N TYR A 48 -1.68 -4.61 -8.69
CA TYR A 48 -2.98 -4.01 -8.43
C TYR A 48 -2.76 -2.54 -8.06
N LYS A 49 -3.86 -1.83 -7.87
CA LYS A 49 -3.80 -0.43 -7.43
C LYS A 49 -3.88 -0.38 -5.91
N LEU A 50 -3.09 0.51 -5.31
CA LEU A 50 -3.10 0.63 -3.86
C LEU A 50 -4.50 0.92 -3.32
N LYS A 51 -5.30 1.72 -4.02
CA LYS A 51 -6.65 2.03 -3.59
C LYS A 51 -7.57 0.82 -3.58
N ASP A 52 -7.24 -0.24 -4.32
CA ASP A 52 -8.02 -1.48 -4.25
C ASP A 52 -7.97 -2.10 -2.85
N LEU A 53 -6.86 -1.90 -2.13
CA LEU A 53 -6.73 -2.38 -0.77
C LEU A 53 -7.53 -1.53 0.22
N LEU A 54 -8.01 -0.39 -0.22
CA LEU A 54 -8.75 0.54 0.63
C LEU A 54 -10.21 0.67 0.20
N SER A 55 -10.71 -0.27 -0.62
CA SER A 55 -12.06 -0.18 -1.17
C SER A 55 -13.14 -0.18 -0.08
N TYR A 56 -12.85 -0.75 1.08
CA TYR A 56 -13.76 -0.76 2.22
C TYR A 56 -13.35 0.24 3.30
N GLY A 57 -12.45 1.18 2.95
CA GLY A 57 -11.98 2.19 3.89
C GLY A 57 -10.82 1.71 4.73
N GLN A 58 -10.52 2.45 5.79
CA GLN A 58 -9.42 2.13 6.70
C GLN A 58 -9.98 1.57 7.99
N GLY A 59 -9.54 0.37 8.35
CA GLY A 59 -9.94 -0.24 9.61
C GLY A 59 -9.23 0.37 10.80
N LYS A 60 -9.55 -0.12 11.99
CA LYS A 60 -8.93 0.38 13.22
C LYS A 60 -7.45 0.04 13.28
N ASP A 61 -7.05 -1.03 12.62
CA ASP A 61 -5.66 -1.50 12.61
C ASP A 61 -4.87 -0.96 11.43
N PHE A 62 -5.43 -0.01 10.68
CA PHE A 62 -4.76 0.50 9.48
C PHE A 62 -3.36 1.02 9.82
N LEU A 63 -2.37 0.51 9.09
CA LEU A 63 -0.99 0.93 9.28
C LEU A 63 -0.24 0.77 7.96
N LEU A 64 0.52 1.79 7.59
CA LEU A 64 1.37 1.75 6.41
C LEU A 64 2.79 2.06 6.87
N GLU A 65 3.74 1.17 6.55
CA GLU A 65 5.11 1.33 7.04
C GLU A 65 6.11 0.85 6.00
N ASP A 66 7.36 1.29 6.16
CA ASP A 66 8.47 0.84 5.33
C ASP A 66 8.81 -0.63 5.61
N LEU A 67 9.28 -1.30 4.59
CA LEU A 67 9.88 -2.61 4.78
C LEU A 67 11.39 -2.50 4.89
#